data_4dbdafc7ff6e092134b493dc21ca1b5e
#
_entry.id   4dbdafc7ff6e092134b493dc21ca1b5e
#
_cell.length_a   1.000
_cell.length_b   1.000
_cell.length_c   1.000
_cell.angle_alpha   90.00
_cell.angle_beta   90.00
_cell.angle_gamma   90.00
#
_symmetry.space_group_name_H-M   'P 1'
#
loop_
_entity.id
_entity.type
_entity.pdbx_description
1 polymer ?
#
loop_
_entity_poly.entity_id
_entity_poly.type
_entity_poly.pdbx_seq_one_letter_code
_entity_poly.pdbx_strand_id
1 'polypeptide(L)'
;MLKDNDNVTYSEDLHLGVSLRSYRAEKLSAFVHALLSFDESAARLYSEIKDKYPIVLTRDMAKAKQWLHSKVRGTERTGVLVTKESARFKPLSIHVLPSGDENAVHWFLDDKTDVRSSNYLEDAATEIQVQGLELDYTCLLWDADMRCENGEWHFYKFNGQTRWTEQIANTES
;
A
#
# COMPACT_ATOMS: atom_id res chain seq x y z
N MET A 1 -5.78 25.10 14.82
CA MET A 1 -6.01 24.76 16.22
C MET A 1 -7.48 24.92 16.53
N LEU A 2 -8.21 23.79 16.74
CA LEU A 2 -9.66 23.83 17.02
C LEU A 2 -9.97 23.73 18.51
N LYS A 3 -8.96 23.48 19.35
CA LYS A 3 -9.12 23.25 20.80
C LYS A 3 -9.53 24.46 21.62
N ASP A 4 -9.40 25.66 21.08
CA ASP A 4 -9.66 26.91 21.83
C ASP A 4 -10.90 27.66 21.29
N ASN A 5 -11.82 26.95 20.61
CA ASN A 5 -13.05 27.54 20.11
C ASN A 5 -14.23 27.10 20.98
N ASP A 6 -14.91 28.04 21.62
CA ASP A 6 -16.03 27.79 22.54
C ASP A 6 -17.20 27.02 21.91
N ASN A 7 -17.28 26.94 20.58
CA ASN A 7 -18.28 26.20 19.85
C ASN A 7 -17.87 24.75 19.50
N VAL A 8 -16.68 24.29 19.97
CA VAL A 8 -16.20 22.95 19.72
C VAL A 8 -16.24 22.14 21.01
N THR A 9 -17.07 21.11 21.03
CA THR A 9 -17.10 20.12 22.11
C THR A 9 -16.24 18.94 21.70
N TYR A 10 -15.18 18.72 22.47
CA TYR A 10 -14.31 17.56 22.27
C TYR A 10 -14.86 16.36 23.05
N SER A 11 -15.08 15.24 22.39
CA SER A 11 -15.43 13.97 23.03
C SER A 11 -14.49 12.88 22.53
N GLU A 12 -13.89 12.16 23.47
CA GLU A 12 -13.04 10.99 23.18
C GLU A 12 -13.85 9.87 22.51
N ASP A 13 -15.15 9.79 22.77
CA ASP A 13 -16.05 8.80 22.16
C ASP A 13 -16.28 9.02 20.66
N LEU A 14 -15.96 10.21 20.15
CA LEU A 14 -16.03 10.54 18.72
C LEU A 14 -14.72 10.26 17.99
N HIS A 15 -13.68 9.81 18.70
CA HIS A 15 -12.41 9.43 18.07
C HIS A 15 -12.56 8.09 17.35
N LEU A 16 -12.51 8.10 16.03
CA LEU A 16 -12.50 6.89 15.19
C LEU A 16 -11.13 6.18 15.28
N GLY A 17 -10.76 5.75 16.48
CA GLY A 17 -9.52 5.03 16.76
C GLY A 17 -9.51 3.58 16.29
N VAL A 18 -10.69 3.04 15.94
CA VAL A 18 -10.84 1.66 15.48
C VAL A 18 -11.33 1.67 14.04
N SER A 19 -10.59 1.04 13.15
CA SER A 19 -11.03 0.81 11.78
C SER A 19 -12.23 -0.15 11.79
N LEU A 20 -13.42 0.36 11.52
CA LEU A 20 -14.65 -0.45 11.40
C LEU A 20 -14.56 -1.49 10.27
N ARG A 21 -13.63 -1.31 9.32
CA ARG A 21 -13.49 -2.21 8.17
C ARG A 21 -12.77 -3.52 8.47
N SER A 22 -12.01 -3.59 9.55
CA SER A 22 -11.28 -4.82 9.82
C SER A 22 -10.86 -4.96 11.29
N TYR A 23 -11.77 -5.38 12.14
CA TYR A 23 -11.43 -5.98 13.44
C TYR A 23 -10.37 -7.11 13.29
N ARG A 24 -10.32 -7.73 12.12
CA ARG A 24 -9.33 -8.75 11.79
C ARG A 24 -7.94 -8.19 11.45
N ALA A 25 -7.84 -6.94 11.02
CA ALA A 25 -6.58 -6.30 10.62
C ALA A 25 -5.95 -5.40 11.69
N GLU A 26 -6.53 -5.29 12.89
CA GLU A 26 -5.95 -4.49 13.98
C GLU A 26 -4.51 -4.88 14.28
N LYS A 27 -4.24 -6.16 14.36
CA LYS A 27 -2.88 -6.66 14.59
C LYS A 27 -1.93 -6.37 13.43
N LEU A 28 -2.43 -6.46 12.20
CA LEU A 28 -1.65 -6.10 11.02
C LEU A 28 -1.37 -4.59 10.99
N SER A 29 -2.37 -3.77 11.28
CA SER A 29 -2.20 -2.32 11.39
C SER A 29 -1.21 -1.94 12.50
N ALA A 30 -1.31 -2.59 13.66
CA ALA A 30 -0.37 -2.37 14.76
C ALA A 30 1.07 -2.75 14.36
N PHE A 31 1.23 -3.87 13.66
CA PHE A 31 2.53 -4.28 13.12
C PHE A 31 3.08 -3.25 12.13
N VAL A 32 2.28 -2.82 11.15
CA VAL A 32 2.70 -1.84 10.15
C VAL A 32 3.06 -0.50 10.83
N HIS A 33 2.25 -0.05 11.77
CA HIS A 33 2.54 1.17 12.54
C HIS A 33 3.87 1.05 13.29
N ALA A 34 4.07 -0.04 14.03
CA ALA A 34 5.31 -0.28 14.76
C ALA A 34 6.53 -0.33 13.83
N LEU A 35 6.39 -1.00 12.66
CA LEU A 35 7.45 -1.08 11.64
C LEU A 35 7.82 0.31 11.11
N LEU A 36 6.83 1.11 10.76
CA LEU A 36 7.06 2.45 10.20
C LEU A 36 7.55 3.46 11.26
N SER A 37 7.25 3.22 12.54
CA SER A 37 7.72 4.04 13.65
C SER A 37 9.06 3.58 14.23
N PHE A 38 9.69 2.56 13.65
CA PHE A 38 10.92 1.92 14.16
C PHE A 38 10.78 1.41 15.61
N ASP A 39 9.57 1.00 16.00
CA ASP A 39 9.28 0.47 17.32
C ASP A 39 9.80 -0.97 17.46
N GLU A 40 10.51 -1.26 18.53
CA GLU A 40 11.09 -2.58 18.83
C GLU A 40 10.01 -3.69 18.92
N SER A 41 8.78 -3.33 19.20
CA SER A 41 7.65 -4.27 19.25
C SER A 41 7.28 -4.86 17.90
N ALA A 42 7.74 -4.28 16.77
CA ALA A 42 7.42 -4.76 15.42
C ALA A 42 7.74 -6.24 15.21
N ALA A 43 8.90 -6.72 15.68
CA ALA A 43 9.30 -8.12 15.55
C ALA A 43 8.35 -9.07 16.30
N ARG A 44 7.90 -8.69 17.49
CA ARG A 44 6.92 -9.44 18.28
C ARG A 44 5.57 -9.46 17.59
N LEU A 45 5.07 -8.31 17.16
CA LEU A 45 3.80 -8.18 16.46
C LEU A 45 3.78 -9.00 15.16
N TYR A 46 4.88 -8.99 14.39
CA TYR A 46 5.02 -9.85 13.21
C TYR A 46 4.90 -11.33 13.57
N SER A 47 5.53 -11.78 14.66
CA SER A 47 5.46 -13.17 15.10
C SER A 47 4.04 -13.63 15.42
N GLU A 48 3.17 -12.71 15.86
CA GLU A 48 1.76 -13.00 16.16
C GLU A 48 0.87 -13.09 14.92
N ILE A 49 1.28 -12.49 13.80
CA ILE A 49 0.44 -12.40 12.59
C ILE A 49 0.91 -13.26 11.43
N LYS A 50 2.20 -13.68 11.39
CA LYS A 50 2.87 -14.31 10.24
C LYS A 50 2.14 -15.53 9.67
N ASP A 51 1.47 -16.32 10.52
CA ASP A 51 0.76 -17.53 10.09
C ASP A 51 -0.58 -17.20 9.45
N LYS A 52 -1.17 -16.06 9.81
CA LYS A 52 -2.47 -15.60 9.33
C LYS A 52 -2.35 -14.62 8.18
N TYR A 53 -1.31 -13.79 8.22
CA TYR A 53 -1.00 -12.78 7.20
C TYR A 53 0.43 -13.05 6.69
N PRO A 54 0.61 -13.94 5.72
CA PRO A 54 1.92 -14.26 5.18
C PRO A 54 2.48 -13.04 4.44
N ILE A 55 3.58 -12.50 4.96
CA ILE A 55 4.30 -11.38 4.36
C ILE A 55 5.62 -11.93 3.82
N VAL A 56 5.89 -11.70 2.56
CA VAL A 56 7.14 -12.09 1.90
C VAL A 56 7.79 -10.88 1.25
N LEU A 57 9.11 -10.87 1.21
CA LEU A 57 9.91 -9.84 0.58
C LEU A 57 10.76 -10.46 -0.53
N THR A 58 10.75 -9.86 -1.71
CA THR A 58 11.59 -10.27 -2.83
C THR A 58 11.99 -9.07 -3.68
N ARG A 59 13.11 -9.19 -4.40
CA ARG A 59 13.54 -8.25 -5.44
C ARG A 59 13.26 -8.77 -6.85
N ASP A 60 12.58 -9.91 -6.95
CA ASP A 60 12.28 -10.60 -8.19
C ASP A 60 10.78 -10.53 -8.46
N MET A 61 10.38 -9.74 -9.45
CA MET A 61 8.97 -9.53 -9.79
C MET A 61 8.29 -10.81 -10.30
N ALA A 62 9.02 -11.65 -11.03
CA ALA A 62 8.46 -12.91 -11.51
C ALA A 62 8.12 -13.84 -10.33
N LYS A 63 8.99 -13.91 -9.33
CA LYS A 63 8.72 -14.66 -8.10
C LYS A 63 7.57 -14.07 -7.30
N ALA A 64 7.43 -12.74 -7.24
CA ALA A 64 6.30 -12.10 -6.58
C ALA A 64 4.99 -12.48 -7.25
N LYS A 65 4.88 -12.35 -8.59
CA LYS A 65 3.71 -12.74 -9.36
C LYS A 65 3.37 -14.23 -9.19
N GLN A 66 4.37 -15.11 -9.28
CA GLN A 66 4.20 -16.55 -9.07
C GLN A 66 3.68 -16.86 -7.66
N TRP A 67 4.20 -16.19 -6.64
CA TRP A 67 3.76 -16.37 -5.28
C TRP A 67 2.29 -15.94 -5.11
N LEU A 68 1.90 -14.78 -5.64
CA LEU A 68 0.52 -14.32 -5.62
C LEU A 68 -0.41 -15.33 -6.28
N HIS A 69 -0.10 -15.78 -7.49
CA HIS A 69 -0.91 -16.79 -8.19
C HIS A 69 -1.02 -18.11 -7.41
N SER A 70 0.01 -18.47 -6.64
CA SER A 70 -0.03 -19.68 -5.79
C SER A 70 -0.95 -19.55 -4.58
N LYS A 71 -1.29 -18.33 -4.16
CA LYS A 71 -2.12 -18.04 -2.99
C LYS A 71 -3.59 -17.89 -3.32
N VAL A 72 -3.90 -17.25 -4.44
CA VAL A 72 -5.26 -16.89 -4.83
C VAL A 72 -6.09 -18.14 -5.13
N ARG A 73 -7.26 -18.24 -4.51
CA ARG A 73 -8.22 -19.34 -4.69
C ARG A 73 -9.62 -18.82 -4.92
N GLY A 74 -10.37 -19.53 -5.75
CA GLY A 74 -11.80 -19.20 -5.99
C GLY A 74 -11.99 -17.76 -6.45
N THR A 75 -12.74 -16.99 -5.71
CA THR A 75 -13.07 -15.58 -5.99
C THR A 75 -12.12 -14.58 -5.38
N GLU A 76 -11.07 -15.04 -4.66
CA GLU A 76 -10.07 -14.15 -4.07
C GLU A 76 -9.42 -13.28 -5.15
N ARG A 77 -9.14 -12.04 -4.79
CA ARG A 77 -8.54 -11.05 -5.67
C ARG A 77 -7.13 -10.71 -5.24
N THR A 78 -6.29 -10.51 -6.24
CA THR A 78 -4.93 -10.03 -6.04
C THR A 78 -4.67 -8.83 -6.94
N GLY A 79 -3.63 -8.06 -6.62
CA GLY A 79 -3.23 -6.93 -7.45
C GLY A 79 -1.85 -6.41 -7.11
N VAL A 80 -1.30 -5.65 -8.03
CA VAL A 80 -0.04 -4.92 -7.84
C VAL A 80 -0.37 -3.49 -7.45
N LEU A 81 0.24 -3.02 -6.37
CA LEU A 81 0.08 -1.67 -5.86
C LEU A 81 1.40 -0.91 -5.96
N VAL A 82 1.30 0.35 -6.31
CA VAL A 82 2.43 1.26 -6.49
C VAL A 82 2.10 2.63 -5.92
N THR A 83 3.13 3.44 -5.68
CA THR A 83 2.94 4.87 -5.45
C THR A 83 2.73 5.59 -6.78
N LYS A 84 2.13 6.77 -6.76
CA LYS A 84 1.96 7.62 -7.97
C LYS A 84 3.29 8.01 -8.62
N GLU A 85 4.40 7.92 -7.90
CA GLU A 85 5.75 8.27 -8.38
C GLU A 85 6.47 7.09 -9.08
N SER A 86 5.80 6.00 -9.32
CA SER A 86 6.35 4.69 -9.73
C SER A 86 6.68 4.52 -11.22
N ALA A 87 6.93 5.62 -11.95
CA ALA A 87 7.30 5.58 -13.38
C ALA A 87 8.52 4.67 -13.70
N ARG A 88 9.34 4.36 -12.70
CA ARG A 88 10.52 3.48 -12.83
C ARG A 88 10.20 2.00 -13.03
N PHE A 89 8.98 1.57 -12.78
CA PHE A 89 8.59 0.17 -12.96
C PHE A 89 8.21 -0.20 -14.40
N LYS A 90 8.08 0.80 -15.30
CA LYS A 90 7.82 0.55 -16.72
C LYS A 90 8.79 -0.44 -17.39
N PRO A 91 10.11 -0.39 -17.13
CA PRO A 91 11.05 -1.38 -17.69
C PRO A 91 10.82 -2.81 -17.20
N LEU A 92 10.10 -2.99 -16.09
CA LEU A 92 9.71 -4.30 -15.54
C LEU A 92 8.36 -4.78 -16.08
N SER A 93 7.86 -4.15 -17.14
CA SER A 93 6.52 -4.42 -17.72
C SER A 93 5.39 -4.24 -16.71
N ILE A 94 5.54 -3.28 -15.79
CA ILE A 94 4.48 -2.84 -14.89
C ILE A 94 3.96 -1.51 -15.40
N HIS A 95 2.70 -1.52 -15.80
CA HIS A 95 2.00 -0.33 -16.25
C HIS A 95 1.16 0.22 -15.10
N VAL A 96 1.37 1.49 -14.77
CA VAL A 96 0.51 2.16 -13.80
C VAL A 96 -0.78 2.56 -14.50
N LEU A 97 -1.91 2.21 -13.92
CA LEU A 97 -3.22 2.55 -14.45
C LEU A 97 -3.31 4.05 -14.72
N PRO A 98 -3.78 4.45 -15.90
CA PRO A 98 -4.07 5.86 -16.17
C PRO A 98 -5.08 6.41 -15.16
N SER A 99 -5.01 7.71 -14.91
CA SER A 99 -6.01 8.38 -14.08
C SER A 99 -7.38 8.27 -14.75
N GLY A 100 -8.39 7.94 -13.96
CA GLY A 100 -9.78 7.81 -14.41
C GLY A 100 -10.46 6.60 -13.79
N ASP A 101 -11.73 6.76 -13.43
CA ASP A 101 -12.50 5.75 -12.70
C ASP A 101 -12.74 4.50 -13.53
N GLU A 102 -12.89 4.62 -14.85
CA GLU A 102 -13.13 3.47 -15.75
C GLU A 102 -12.01 2.44 -15.68
N ASN A 103 -10.76 2.87 -15.66
CA ASN A 103 -9.62 1.96 -15.59
C ASN A 103 -9.59 1.21 -14.25
N ALA A 104 -9.89 1.90 -13.15
CA ALA A 104 -9.96 1.29 -11.84
C ALA A 104 -11.12 0.29 -11.72
N VAL A 105 -12.25 0.58 -12.38
CA VAL A 105 -13.41 -0.33 -12.44
C VAL A 105 -13.04 -1.63 -13.14
N HIS A 106 -12.43 -1.57 -14.33
CA HIS A 106 -11.98 -2.76 -15.05
C HIS A 106 -10.94 -3.54 -14.25
N TRP A 107 -9.96 -2.85 -13.71
CA TRP A 107 -8.91 -3.47 -12.92
C TRP A 107 -9.46 -4.25 -11.73
N PHE A 108 -10.46 -3.70 -11.05
CA PHE A 108 -11.00 -4.32 -9.84
C PHE A 108 -12.13 -5.32 -10.11
N LEU A 109 -13.01 -5.07 -11.10
CA LEU A 109 -14.24 -5.86 -11.30
C LEU A 109 -14.11 -6.94 -12.38
N ASP A 110 -13.24 -6.76 -13.39
CA ASP A 110 -13.16 -7.71 -14.49
C ASP A 110 -12.69 -9.10 -14.03
N ASP A 111 -13.06 -10.10 -14.83
CA ASP A 111 -12.72 -11.50 -14.57
C ASP A 111 -11.21 -11.74 -14.62
N LYS A 112 -10.75 -12.79 -13.94
CA LYS A 112 -9.34 -13.18 -13.87
C LYS A 112 -8.69 -13.45 -15.22
N THR A 113 -9.46 -13.71 -16.24
CA THR A 113 -8.99 -13.95 -17.61
C THR A 113 -8.86 -12.68 -18.44
N ASP A 114 -9.40 -11.55 -17.96
CA ASP A 114 -9.24 -10.25 -18.62
C ASP A 114 -7.88 -9.66 -18.30
N VAL A 115 -7.14 -9.25 -19.32
CA VAL A 115 -5.79 -8.66 -19.19
C VAL A 115 -5.78 -7.36 -18.36
N ARG A 116 -6.92 -6.68 -18.27
CA ARG A 116 -7.08 -5.46 -17.46
C ARG A 116 -7.35 -5.73 -15.98
N SER A 117 -7.69 -6.97 -15.66
CA SER A 117 -8.00 -7.36 -14.27
C SER A 117 -6.76 -7.30 -13.40
N SER A 118 -6.94 -6.87 -12.15
CA SER A 118 -5.90 -6.88 -11.11
C SER A 118 -5.24 -8.25 -10.95
N ASN A 119 -6.00 -9.32 -11.17
CA ASN A 119 -5.53 -10.69 -11.06
C ASN A 119 -4.51 -11.07 -12.14
N TYR A 120 -4.47 -10.33 -13.25
CA TYR A 120 -3.50 -10.58 -14.34
C TYR A 120 -2.09 -10.12 -13.97
N LEU A 121 -1.98 -9.19 -13.01
CA LEU A 121 -0.72 -8.69 -12.41
C LEU A 121 0.22 -7.97 -13.40
N GLU A 122 -0.31 -7.40 -14.47
CA GLU A 122 0.47 -6.57 -15.39
C GLU A 122 0.26 -5.08 -15.17
N ASP A 123 -0.97 -4.70 -14.83
CA ASP A 123 -1.30 -3.34 -14.47
C ASP A 123 -1.28 -3.17 -12.95
N ALA A 124 -0.71 -2.05 -12.52
CA ALA A 124 -0.63 -1.67 -11.12
C ALA A 124 -1.53 -0.47 -10.83
N ALA A 125 -2.28 -0.54 -9.73
CA ALA A 125 -3.05 0.58 -9.24
C ALA A 125 -2.26 1.38 -8.21
N THR A 126 -2.53 2.69 -8.15
CA THR A 126 -1.95 3.56 -7.14
C THR A 126 -2.73 3.49 -5.83
N GLU A 127 -2.10 3.94 -4.75
CA GLU A 127 -2.72 4.05 -3.43
C GLU A 127 -4.04 4.82 -3.44
N ILE A 128 -4.18 5.80 -4.33
CA ILE A 128 -5.41 6.61 -4.47
C ILE A 128 -6.51 5.82 -5.17
N GLN A 129 -6.17 5.07 -6.22
CA GLN A 129 -7.13 4.31 -7.01
C GLN A 129 -7.74 3.13 -6.26
N VAL A 130 -7.05 2.60 -5.26
CA VAL A 130 -7.53 1.46 -4.47
C VAL A 130 -8.22 1.85 -3.18
N GLN A 131 -8.39 3.13 -2.91
CA GLN A 131 -9.10 3.58 -1.71
C GLN A 131 -10.54 3.05 -1.71
N GLY A 132 -10.85 2.27 -0.67
CA GLY A 132 -12.17 1.66 -0.54
C GLY A 132 -12.32 0.29 -1.20
N LEU A 133 -11.30 -0.20 -1.90
CA LEU A 133 -11.28 -1.56 -2.46
C LEU A 133 -10.63 -2.54 -1.49
N GLU A 134 -11.03 -3.81 -1.58
CA GLU A 134 -10.47 -4.90 -0.78
C GLU A 134 -9.81 -5.94 -1.71
N LEU A 135 -8.55 -6.23 -1.44
CA LEU A 135 -7.78 -7.28 -2.10
C LEU A 135 -7.35 -8.32 -1.05
N ASP A 136 -7.44 -9.59 -1.39
CA ASP A 136 -7.02 -10.67 -0.48
C ASP A 136 -5.50 -10.77 -0.38
N TYR A 137 -4.81 -10.57 -1.50
CA TYR A 137 -3.35 -10.55 -1.57
C TYR A 137 -2.87 -9.41 -2.44
N THR A 138 -1.82 -8.72 -2.01
CA THR A 138 -1.24 -7.61 -2.76
C THR A 138 0.26 -7.75 -2.90
N CYS A 139 0.79 -7.32 -4.06
CA CYS A 139 2.19 -7.02 -4.21
C CYS A 139 2.38 -5.51 -4.12
N LEU A 140 2.90 -5.03 -3.00
CA LEU A 140 3.30 -3.63 -2.86
C LEU A 140 4.71 -3.47 -3.46
N LEU A 141 4.81 -2.72 -4.55
CA LEU A 141 6.10 -2.35 -5.13
C LEU A 141 6.67 -1.14 -4.40
N TRP A 142 7.72 -1.39 -3.68
CA TRP A 142 8.41 -0.36 -2.93
C TRP A 142 9.63 0.11 -3.71
N ASP A 143 9.64 1.35 -4.13
CA ASP A 143 10.78 1.96 -4.81
C ASP A 143 11.59 2.85 -3.86
N ALA A 144 12.57 3.52 -4.40
CA ALA A 144 13.42 4.45 -3.69
C ALA A 144 12.78 5.84 -3.44
N ASP A 145 11.48 5.97 -3.63
CA ASP A 145 10.68 7.14 -3.28
C ASP A 145 10.47 7.29 -1.76
N MET A 146 10.53 6.20 -1.01
CA MET A 146 10.54 6.20 0.45
C MET A 146 11.71 5.34 0.95
N ARG A 147 12.65 5.94 1.68
CA ARG A 147 13.88 5.30 2.16
C ARG A 147 14.07 5.50 3.64
N CYS A 148 14.64 4.49 4.28
CA CYS A 148 15.15 4.62 5.63
C CYS A 148 16.63 5.00 5.56
N GLU A 149 16.97 6.18 6.03
CA GLU A 149 18.35 6.68 6.12
C GLU A 149 18.61 7.15 7.55
N ASN A 150 19.65 6.64 8.19
CA ASN A 150 20.02 6.95 9.58
C ASN A 150 18.88 6.77 10.64
N GLY A 151 17.94 5.85 10.39
CA GLY A 151 16.83 5.59 11.30
C GLY A 151 15.62 6.52 11.11
N GLU A 152 15.59 7.29 10.06
CA GLU A 152 14.49 8.18 9.69
C GLU A 152 13.99 7.88 8.29
N TRP A 153 12.71 8.18 8.03
CA TRP A 153 12.13 8.05 6.70
C TRP A 153 12.36 9.32 5.90
N HIS A 154 12.94 9.14 4.70
CA HIS A 154 13.14 10.20 3.71
C HIS A 154 12.28 9.92 2.48
N PHE A 155 11.67 10.97 1.95
CA PHE A 155 10.76 10.89 0.81
C PHE A 155 11.38 11.58 -0.41
N TYR A 156 11.27 10.93 -1.56
CA TYR A 156 11.90 11.39 -2.79
C TYR A 156 10.91 11.35 -3.95
N LYS A 157 11.06 12.28 -4.86
CA LYS A 157 10.37 12.30 -6.14
C LYS A 157 11.33 12.02 -7.28
N PHE A 158 10.92 11.15 -8.21
CA PHE A 158 11.70 10.84 -9.39
C PHE A 158 11.35 11.77 -10.55
N ASN A 159 12.35 12.48 -11.08
CA ASN A 159 12.15 13.49 -12.14
C ASN A 159 12.15 12.90 -13.57
N GLY A 160 11.92 11.60 -13.72
CA GLY A 160 11.70 10.94 -15.01
C GLY A 160 12.94 10.62 -15.84
N GLN A 161 14.13 11.10 -15.47
CA GLN A 161 15.37 10.77 -16.20
C GLN A 161 16.36 9.97 -15.36
N THR A 162 17.02 10.60 -14.40
CA THR A 162 18.04 9.92 -13.57
C THR A 162 18.10 10.47 -12.15
N ARG A 163 17.30 11.47 -11.82
CA ARG A 163 17.48 12.24 -10.60
C ARG A 163 16.28 12.07 -9.65
N TRP A 164 16.62 11.72 -8.41
CA TRP A 164 15.75 11.82 -7.27
C TRP A 164 15.87 13.21 -6.63
N THR A 165 14.76 13.81 -6.27
CA THR A 165 14.70 15.06 -5.50
C THR A 165 14.03 14.76 -4.19
N GLU A 166 14.69 15.06 -3.08
CA GLU A 166 14.12 14.89 -1.75
C GLU A 166 12.93 15.84 -1.57
N GLN A 167 11.85 15.31 -1.03
CA GLN A 167 10.68 16.08 -0.64
C GLN A 167 10.79 16.37 0.85
N ILE A 168 10.94 17.63 1.20
CA ILE A 168 10.86 18.07 2.59
C ILE A 168 9.37 17.96 2.97
N ALA A 169 9.06 17.10 3.93
CA ALA A 169 7.73 17.05 4.50
C ALA A 169 7.47 18.42 5.16
N ASN A 170 6.59 19.22 4.56
CA ASN A 170 6.11 20.43 5.20
C ASN A 170 5.29 20.00 6.43
N THR A 171 5.87 20.10 7.59
CA THR A 171 5.25 19.83 8.89
C THR A 171 4.33 20.99 9.32
N GLU A 172 3.72 21.68 8.38
CA GLU A 172 2.74 22.77 8.63
C GLU A 172 1.42 22.44 7.95
N SER A 173 0.55 21.76 8.67
CA SER A 173 -0.91 21.83 8.47
C SER A 173 -1.61 21.33 9.73
#